data_4450aff22d044c0e0dc034801a734320
#
_entry.id   4450aff22d044c0e0dc034801a734320
#
_cell.length_a   1.000
_cell.length_b   1.000
_cell.length_c   1.000
_cell.angle_alpha   90.00
_cell.angle_beta   90.00
_cell.angle_gamma   90.00
#
_symmetry.space_group_name_H-M   'P 1'
#
loop_
_entity.id
_entity.type
_entity.pdbx_description
1 polymer ?
#
loop_
_entity_poly.entity_id
_entity_poly.type
_entity_poly.pdbx_seq_one_letter_code
_entity_poly.pdbx_strand_id
1 'polypeptide(L)'
;PKQLAKDLVMKRLKPILENPNLKKVGQNLKYDMSVLAQHGIFLAGIEFDTMLESYVVDSVATRHDMDSLAEKYLDEITTKFTDIAGKGVGQLTFNQVALEHAAPYAAEDADITLRLHEVLWPQLKEQETLTSVLKDIEMPLLPILSKIERTGALIDDTLLFQQSSELTQRINELEADAWELAGQQFNLASPKQIGEILFTKLEIPILKKTAKGAPSTKEEVLQELALDYPLPKVLLEHRGLAKLKSTYTDKLPTMMNAKTGRIHTSYHQAGTATGRLSSSDPNLQNITIRNS
;
A
#
# COMPACT_ATOMS: atom_id res chain seq x y z
N PRO A 1 -3.94 -24.50 -19.89
CA PRO A 1 -4.34 -24.27 -21.28
C PRO A 1 -3.11 -24.16 -22.21
N LYS A 2 -3.29 -24.46 -23.51
CA LYS A 2 -2.25 -24.29 -24.51
C LYS A 2 -2.11 -22.80 -24.83
N GLN A 3 -0.92 -22.23 -24.58
CA GLN A 3 -0.65 -20.80 -24.74
C GLN A 3 0.27 -20.56 -25.95
N LEU A 4 0.28 -19.34 -26.46
CA LEU A 4 1.27 -18.88 -27.43
C LEU A 4 2.66 -18.80 -26.79
N ALA A 5 3.69 -19.01 -27.59
CA ALA A 5 5.06 -18.83 -27.11
C ALA A 5 5.29 -17.35 -26.72
N LYS A 6 5.73 -17.14 -25.47
CA LYS A 6 5.95 -15.81 -24.89
C LYS A 6 6.81 -14.92 -25.77
N ASP A 7 7.95 -15.41 -26.26
CA ASP A 7 8.88 -14.64 -27.07
C ASP A 7 8.25 -14.18 -28.40
N LEU A 8 7.38 -15.00 -28.98
CA LEU A 8 6.63 -14.64 -30.18
C LEU A 8 5.68 -13.47 -29.90
N VAL A 9 4.93 -13.53 -28.78
CA VAL A 9 4.00 -12.48 -28.37
C VAL A 9 4.76 -11.20 -28.09
N MET A 10 5.83 -11.26 -27.29
CA MET A 10 6.64 -10.09 -26.96
C MET A 10 7.25 -9.45 -28.21
N LYS A 11 7.79 -10.25 -29.12
CA LYS A 11 8.34 -9.74 -30.39
C LYS A 11 7.31 -9.02 -31.25
N ARG A 12 6.06 -9.51 -31.26
CA ARG A 12 4.96 -8.90 -32.04
C ARG A 12 4.40 -7.64 -31.43
N LEU A 13 4.27 -7.61 -30.10
CA LEU A 13 3.69 -6.48 -29.37
C LEU A 13 4.69 -5.34 -29.14
N LYS A 14 5.97 -5.63 -28.97
CA LYS A 14 7.00 -4.62 -28.68
C LYS A 14 6.97 -3.40 -29.62
N PRO A 15 6.92 -3.53 -30.96
CA PRO A 15 6.88 -2.36 -31.85
C PRO A 15 5.64 -1.48 -31.65
N ILE A 16 4.51 -2.05 -31.20
CA ILE A 16 3.27 -1.33 -30.93
C ILE A 16 3.36 -0.62 -29.57
N LEU A 17 3.83 -1.36 -28.55
CA LEU A 17 3.90 -0.87 -27.18
C LEU A 17 4.95 0.24 -26.99
N GLU A 18 6.08 0.16 -27.70
CA GLU A 18 7.16 1.15 -27.65
C GLU A 18 7.00 2.31 -28.66
N ASN A 19 5.96 2.31 -29.50
CA ASN A 19 5.75 3.39 -30.45
C ASN A 19 5.15 4.64 -29.76
N PRO A 20 5.88 5.76 -29.68
CA PRO A 20 5.39 6.98 -29.03
C PRO A 20 4.27 7.67 -29.82
N ASN A 21 4.12 7.38 -31.12
CA ASN A 21 3.09 7.97 -31.99
C ASN A 21 1.76 7.22 -31.90
N LEU A 22 1.74 6.04 -31.33
CA LEU A 22 0.52 5.29 -31.04
C LEU A 22 0.06 5.62 -29.63
N LYS A 23 -0.98 6.44 -29.55
CA LYS A 23 -1.59 6.84 -28.28
C LYS A 23 -2.17 5.63 -27.55
N LYS A 24 -1.99 5.60 -26.25
CA LYS A 24 -2.48 4.52 -25.39
C LYS A 24 -3.26 5.09 -24.22
N VAL A 25 -4.36 4.43 -23.91
CA VAL A 25 -5.14 4.60 -22.69
C VAL A 25 -5.08 3.29 -21.90
N GLY A 26 -5.09 3.37 -20.59
CA GLY A 26 -5.15 2.20 -19.74
C GLY A 26 -5.67 2.53 -18.34
N GLN A 27 -5.77 1.53 -17.50
CA GLN A 27 -6.17 1.63 -16.11
C GLN A 27 -4.99 1.27 -15.22
N ASN A 28 -4.47 2.19 -14.41
CA ASN A 28 -3.29 1.98 -13.56
C ASN A 28 -2.06 1.52 -14.36
N LEU A 29 -1.77 2.23 -15.45
CA LEU A 29 -0.70 1.90 -16.43
C LEU A 29 0.69 1.79 -15.81
N LYS A 30 0.91 2.38 -14.65
CA LYS A 30 2.17 2.23 -13.90
C LYS A 30 2.47 0.75 -13.59
N TYR A 31 1.45 -0.05 -13.31
CA TYR A 31 1.57 -1.49 -13.12
C TYR A 31 2.03 -2.17 -14.41
N ASP A 32 1.35 -1.90 -15.53
CA ASP A 32 1.69 -2.48 -16.84
C ASP A 32 3.09 -2.07 -17.30
N MET A 33 3.46 -0.81 -17.10
CA MET A 33 4.84 -0.33 -17.37
C MET A 33 5.88 -1.13 -16.60
N SER A 34 5.61 -1.43 -15.34
CA SER A 34 6.53 -2.17 -14.47
C SER A 34 6.64 -3.63 -14.89
N VAL A 35 5.53 -4.27 -15.26
CA VAL A 35 5.49 -5.65 -15.77
C VAL A 35 6.20 -5.75 -17.12
N LEU A 36 5.88 -4.89 -18.07
CA LEU A 36 6.46 -4.87 -19.41
C LEU A 36 7.96 -4.62 -19.37
N ALA A 37 8.42 -3.71 -18.51
CA ALA A 37 9.84 -3.42 -18.35
C ALA A 37 10.67 -4.62 -17.88
N GLN A 38 10.08 -5.52 -17.07
CA GLN A 38 10.74 -6.79 -16.69
C GLN A 38 10.99 -7.72 -17.89
N HIS A 39 10.29 -7.50 -18.99
CA HIS A 39 10.43 -8.22 -20.25
C HIS A 39 11.15 -7.42 -21.33
N GLY A 40 11.79 -6.31 -20.96
CA GLY A 40 12.54 -5.46 -21.89
C GLY A 40 11.65 -4.68 -22.87
N ILE A 41 10.40 -4.40 -22.50
CA ILE A 41 9.47 -3.56 -23.24
C ILE A 41 9.22 -2.29 -22.44
N PHE A 42 9.51 -1.13 -23.06
CA PHE A 42 9.31 0.18 -22.45
C PHE A 42 8.11 0.87 -23.06
N LEU A 43 6.99 0.84 -22.35
CA LEU A 43 5.73 1.39 -22.82
C LEU A 43 5.88 2.89 -23.11
N ALA A 44 5.50 3.29 -24.33
CA ALA A 44 5.56 4.68 -24.81
C ALA A 44 4.23 5.10 -25.43
N GLY A 45 4.03 6.41 -25.63
CA GLY A 45 2.77 6.95 -26.18
C GLY A 45 1.60 6.88 -25.20
N ILE A 46 1.86 6.80 -23.90
CA ILE A 46 0.84 6.86 -22.85
C ILE A 46 0.25 8.26 -22.84
N GLU A 47 -1.05 8.38 -23.03
CA GLU A 47 -1.72 9.68 -23.05
C GLU A 47 -2.76 9.81 -21.94
N PHE A 48 -3.42 8.70 -21.56
CA PHE A 48 -4.46 8.70 -20.54
C PHE A 48 -4.39 7.46 -19.66
N ASP A 49 -4.77 7.65 -18.40
CA ASP A 49 -4.94 6.61 -17.38
C ASP A 49 -6.28 6.84 -16.68
N THR A 50 -7.23 5.93 -16.84
CA THR A 50 -8.60 6.10 -16.33
C THR A 50 -8.69 6.15 -14.81
N MET A 51 -7.75 5.53 -14.09
CA MET A 51 -7.61 5.70 -12.64
C MET A 51 -7.28 7.16 -12.29
N LEU A 52 -6.31 7.76 -13.00
CA LEU A 52 -5.90 9.16 -12.79
C LEU A 52 -6.95 10.14 -13.30
N GLU A 53 -7.62 9.87 -14.44
CA GLU A 53 -8.74 10.67 -14.91
C GLU A 53 -9.84 10.76 -13.84
N SER A 54 -10.28 9.62 -13.31
CA SER A 54 -11.28 9.57 -12.26
C SER A 54 -10.83 10.28 -10.98
N TYR A 55 -9.57 10.10 -10.59
CA TYR A 55 -9.01 10.74 -9.40
C TYR A 55 -9.00 12.26 -9.53
N VAL A 56 -8.62 12.80 -10.69
CA VAL A 56 -8.60 14.25 -10.93
C VAL A 56 -10.02 14.82 -11.05
N VAL A 57 -10.98 14.07 -11.60
CA VAL A 57 -12.40 14.48 -11.65
C VAL A 57 -12.97 14.62 -10.24
N ASP A 58 -12.77 13.60 -9.39
CA ASP A 58 -13.28 13.61 -8.00
C ASP A 58 -12.48 12.60 -7.15
N SER A 59 -11.52 13.10 -6.40
CA SER A 59 -10.58 12.31 -5.59
C SER A 59 -11.21 11.47 -4.47
N VAL A 60 -12.49 11.69 -4.17
CA VAL A 60 -13.24 10.99 -3.10
C VAL A 60 -14.43 10.19 -3.62
N ALA A 61 -14.67 10.21 -4.92
CA ALA A 61 -15.85 9.61 -5.54
C ALA A 61 -15.95 8.10 -5.36
N THR A 62 -14.81 7.41 -5.41
CA THR A 62 -14.71 5.95 -5.38
C THR A 62 -13.27 5.55 -5.05
N ARG A 63 -12.97 4.26 -5.03
CA ARG A 63 -11.60 3.74 -4.88
C ARG A 63 -10.74 3.88 -6.13
N HIS A 64 -11.29 4.35 -7.22
CA HIS A 64 -10.65 4.50 -8.54
C HIS A 64 -10.13 3.19 -9.15
N ASP A 65 -10.54 2.03 -8.62
CA ASP A 65 -10.35 0.74 -9.29
C ASP A 65 -11.39 0.55 -10.41
N MET A 66 -11.07 -0.29 -11.39
CA MET A 66 -11.90 -0.46 -12.58
C MET A 66 -13.33 -0.91 -12.26
N ASP A 67 -13.50 -1.86 -11.33
CA ASP A 67 -14.82 -2.35 -10.94
C ASP A 67 -15.71 -1.23 -10.38
N SER A 68 -15.15 -0.43 -9.45
CA SER A 68 -15.86 0.70 -8.84
C SER A 68 -16.16 1.81 -9.85
N LEU A 69 -15.27 2.01 -10.83
CA LEU A 69 -15.47 3.00 -11.91
C LEU A 69 -16.53 2.52 -12.90
N ALA A 70 -16.51 1.26 -13.29
CA ALA A 70 -17.52 0.67 -14.19
C ALA A 70 -18.92 0.74 -13.59
N GLU A 71 -19.07 0.38 -12.32
CA GLU A 71 -20.33 0.50 -11.59
C GLU A 71 -20.82 1.95 -11.55
N LYS A 72 -19.92 2.90 -11.22
CA LYS A 72 -20.30 4.31 -11.06
C LYS A 72 -20.61 5.03 -12.36
N TYR A 73 -19.80 4.85 -13.40
CA TYR A 73 -19.84 5.67 -14.61
C TYR A 73 -20.49 4.97 -15.81
N LEU A 74 -20.56 3.63 -15.81
CA LEU A 74 -21.13 2.84 -16.88
C LEU A 74 -22.37 2.06 -16.46
N ASP A 75 -22.71 2.02 -15.16
CA ASP A 75 -23.79 1.19 -14.57
C ASP A 75 -23.60 -0.30 -14.89
N GLU A 76 -22.35 -0.75 -14.88
CA GLU A 76 -21.97 -2.13 -15.20
C GLU A 76 -21.22 -2.81 -14.07
N ILE A 77 -21.53 -4.09 -13.85
CA ILE A 77 -20.83 -4.96 -12.91
C ILE A 77 -19.86 -5.83 -13.71
N THR A 78 -18.57 -5.59 -13.52
CA THR A 78 -17.50 -6.32 -14.19
C THR A 78 -17.29 -7.72 -13.63
N THR A 79 -16.74 -8.61 -14.43
CA THR A 79 -16.29 -9.94 -14.01
C THR A 79 -15.08 -9.80 -13.08
N LYS A 80 -15.17 -10.31 -11.86
CA LYS A 80 -14.04 -10.27 -10.93
C LYS A 80 -13.05 -11.40 -11.24
N PHE A 81 -11.77 -11.14 -11.03
CA PHE A 81 -10.73 -12.18 -11.16
C PHE A 81 -11.07 -13.44 -10.32
N THR A 82 -11.66 -13.26 -9.15
CA THR A 82 -12.09 -14.37 -8.29
C THR A 82 -13.21 -15.24 -8.89
N ASP A 83 -13.96 -14.73 -9.85
CA ASP A 83 -15.06 -15.48 -10.48
C ASP A 83 -14.52 -16.47 -11.51
N ILE A 84 -13.37 -16.15 -12.14
CA ILE A 84 -12.70 -17.01 -13.13
C ILE A 84 -11.56 -17.84 -12.55
N ALA A 85 -10.95 -17.39 -11.45
CA ALA A 85 -9.75 -18.01 -10.85
C ALA A 85 -10.03 -18.71 -9.49
N GLY A 86 -11.21 -18.51 -8.89
CA GLY A 86 -11.51 -19.00 -7.54
C GLY A 86 -10.91 -18.13 -6.43
N LYS A 87 -11.00 -18.60 -5.18
CA LYS A 87 -10.58 -17.84 -3.98
C LYS A 87 -9.72 -18.70 -3.04
N GLY A 88 -8.93 -18.03 -2.19
CA GLY A 88 -8.17 -18.66 -1.11
C GLY A 88 -6.97 -19.47 -1.61
N VAL A 89 -6.59 -20.52 -0.86
CA VAL A 89 -5.38 -21.33 -1.12
C VAL A 89 -5.41 -22.03 -2.48
N GLY A 90 -6.59 -22.31 -3.01
CA GLY A 90 -6.78 -22.96 -4.32
C GLY A 90 -6.97 -22.00 -5.49
N GLN A 91 -6.77 -20.68 -5.29
CA GLN A 91 -6.93 -19.70 -6.36
C GLN A 91 -5.90 -19.92 -7.47
N LEU A 92 -6.40 -20.00 -8.70
CA LEU A 92 -5.57 -20.13 -9.90
C LEU A 92 -4.83 -18.81 -10.19
N THR A 93 -3.63 -18.92 -10.74
CA THR A 93 -2.99 -17.79 -11.41
C THR A 93 -3.62 -17.60 -12.80
N PHE A 94 -3.56 -16.39 -13.38
CA PHE A 94 -4.24 -16.08 -14.65
C PHE A 94 -3.83 -17.03 -15.78
N ASN A 95 -2.55 -17.44 -15.85
CA ASN A 95 -2.05 -18.40 -16.85
C ASN A 95 -2.57 -19.84 -16.66
N GLN A 96 -3.23 -20.15 -15.55
CA GLN A 96 -3.88 -21.44 -15.27
C GLN A 96 -5.37 -21.41 -15.59
N VAL A 97 -5.96 -20.22 -15.73
CA VAL A 97 -7.38 -20.05 -16.09
C VAL A 97 -7.62 -20.56 -17.51
N ALA A 98 -8.71 -21.27 -17.74
CA ALA A 98 -9.09 -21.74 -19.07
C ALA A 98 -9.32 -20.57 -20.03
N LEU A 99 -8.95 -20.73 -21.32
CA LEU A 99 -9.03 -19.64 -22.29
C LEU A 99 -10.46 -19.13 -22.50
N GLU A 100 -11.44 -19.99 -22.37
CA GLU A 100 -12.88 -19.68 -22.48
C GLU A 100 -13.32 -18.64 -21.42
N HIS A 101 -12.61 -18.56 -20.29
CA HIS A 101 -12.86 -17.59 -19.22
C HIS A 101 -11.84 -16.44 -19.24
N ALA A 102 -10.58 -16.73 -19.53
CA ALA A 102 -9.53 -15.74 -19.53
C ALA A 102 -9.66 -14.72 -20.69
N ALA A 103 -10.10 -15.16 -21.88
CA ALA A 103 -10.20 -14.27 -23.02
C ALA A 103 -11.36 -13.26 -22.89
N PRO A 104 -12.60 -13.64 -22.53
CA PRO A 104 -13.65 -12.68 -22.25
C PRO A 104 -13.27 -11.69 -21.13
N TYR A 105 -12.69 -12.19 -20.04
CA TYR A 105 -12.22 -11.34 -18.94
C TYR A 105 -11.24 -10.25 -19.40
N ALA A 106 -10.19 -10.65 -20.13
CA ALA A 106 -9.20 -9.70 -20.63
C ALA A 106 -9.76 -8.73 -21.70
N ALA A 107 -10.74 -9.16 -22.47
CA ALA A 107 -11.44 -8.31 -23.45
C ALA A 107 -12.35 -7.30 -22.76
N GLU A 108 -13.08 -7.72 -21.71
CA GLU A 108 -13.90 -6.86 -20.85
C GLU A 108 -13.05 -5.76 -20.22
N ASP A 109 -11.89 -6.11 -19.61
CA ASP A 109 -10.98 -5.14 -19.01
C ASP A 109 -10.55 -4.04 -20.00
N ALA A 110 -10.27 -4.41 -21.25
CA ALA A 110 -9.88 -3.46 -22.29
C ALA A 110 -11.06 -2.60 -22.76
N ASP A 111 -12.23 -3.17 -22.94
CA ASP A 111 -13.46 -2.48 -23.35
C ASP A 111 -13.91 -1.48 -22.29
N ILE A 112 -14.02 -1.91 -21.03
CA ILE A 112 -14.38 -1.07 -19.89
C ILE A 112 -13.39 0.09 -19.75
N THR A 113 -12.08 -0.16 -19.87
CA THR A 113 -11.07 0.90 -19.79
C THR A 113 -11.29 1.97 -20.87
N LEU A 114 -11.54 1.58 -22.11
CA LEU A 114 -11.79 2.54 -23.20
C LEU A 114 -13.08 3.34 -22.95
N ARG A 115 -14.16 2.68 -22.58
CA ARG A 115 -15.45 3.32 -22.32
C ARG A 115 -15.39 4.25 -21.09
N LEU A 116 -14.63 3.91 -20.06
CA LEU A 116 -14.37 4.81 -18.93
C LEU A 116 -13.66 6.08 -19.39
N HIS A 117 -12.65 5.97 -20.25
CA HIS A 117 -12.00 7.13 -20.84
C HIS A 117 -12.98 8.02 -21.63
N GLU A 118 -13.85 7.40 -22.44
CA GLU A 118 -14.86 8.13 -23.24
C GLU A 118 -15.86 8.91 -22.38
N VAL A 119 -16.08 8.50 -21.13
CA VAL A 119 -16.98 9.19 -20.18
C VAL A 119 -16.22 10.19 -19.30
N LEU A 120 -15.00 9.87 -18.86
CA LEU A 120 -14.23 10.71 -17.92
C LEU A 120 -13.53 11.87 -18.61
N TRP A 121 -12.93 11.63 -19.78
CA TRP A 121 -12.18 12.66 -20.50
C TRP A 121 -13.01 13.89 -20.89
N PRO A 122 -14.26 13.79 -21.38
CA PRO A 122 -15.09 14.96 -21.63
C PRO A 122 -15.30 15.83 -20.40
N GLN A 123 -15.50 15.24 -19.21
CA GLN A 123 -15.67 15.98 -17.96
C GLN A 123 -14.42 16.78 -17.58
N LEU A 124 -13.23 16.20 -17.79
CA LEU A 124 -11.95 16.88 -17.55
C LEU A 124 -11.72 17.99 -18.57
N LYS A 125 -12.02 17.73 -19.84
CA LYS A 125 -11.80 18.69 -20.94
C LYS A 125 -12.60 19.97 -20.80
N GLU A 126 -13.75 19.92 -20.13
CA GLU A 126 -14.58 21.11 -19.83
C GLU A 126 -13.95 21.99 -18.74
N GLN A 127 -12.96 21.48 -17.98
CA GLN A 127 -12.32 22.17 -16.88
C GLN A 127 -10.81 22.28 -17.13
N GLU A 128 -10.36 23.43 -17.61
CA GLU A 128 -8.95 23.65 -18.00
C GLU A 128 -7.99 23.38 -16.85
N THR A 129 -8.33 23.76 -15.62
CA THR A 129 -7.50 23.54 -14.43
C THR A 129 -7.31 22.05 -14.13
N LEU A 130 -8.37 21.23 -14.22
CA LEU A 130 -8.27 19.78 -14.00
C LEU A 130 -7.52 19.10 -15.15
N THR A 131 -7.75 19.55 -16.37
CA THR A 131 -6.98 19.07 -17.55
C THR A 131 -5.48 19.33 -17.37
N SER A 132 -5.09 20.52 -16.86
CA SER A 132 -3.70 20.84 -16.56
C SER A 132 -3.14 19.94 -15.44
N VAL A 133 -3.87 19.73 -14.37
CA VAL A 133 -3.44 18.80 -13.29
C VAL A 133 -3.17 17.40 -13.85
N LEU A 134 -4.09 16.86 -14.67
CA LEU A 134 -3.89 15.56 -15.28
C LEU A 134 -2.66 15.53 -16.20
N LYS A 135 -2.57 16.48 -17.15
CA LYS A 135 -1.55 16.46 -18.20
C LYS A 135 -0.17 16.90 -17.75
N ASP A 136 -0.10 17.88 -16.82
CA ASP A 136 1.15 18.53 -16.46
C ASP A 136 1.74 17.96 -15.17
N ILE A 137 0.93 17.24 -14.37
CA ILE A 137 1.35 16.67 -13.08
C ILE A 137 1.20 15.15 -13.08
N GLU A 138 -0.05 14.64 -13.14
CA GLU A 138 -0.31 13.22 -12.87
C GLU A 138 0.24 12.29 -13.94
N MET A 139 0.00 12.58 -15.21
CA MET A 139 0.51 11.74 -16.31
C MET A 139 2.04 11.76 -16.43
N PRO A 140 2.75 12.91 -16.33
CA PRO A 140 4.22 12.92 -16.30
C PRO A 140 4.83 12.24 -15.09
N LEU A 141 4.15 12.23 -13.94
CA LEU A 141 4.61 11.57 -12.72
C LEU A 141 4.59 10.03 -12.83
N LEU A 142 3.66 9.47 -13.60
CA LEU A 142 3.45 8.03 -13.75
C LEU A 142 4.73 7.27 -14.17
N PRO A 143 5.45 7.63 -15.27
CA PRO A 143 6.70 6.97 -15.65
C PRO A 143 7.84 7.19 -14.64
N ILE A 144 7.84 8.32 -13.94
CA ILE A 144 8.83 8.62 -12.90
C ILE A 144 8.65 7.66 -11.72
N LEU A 145 7.42 7.52 -11.23
CA LEU A 145 7.11 6.58 -10.13
C LEU A 145 7.41 5.14 -10.53
N SER A 146 7.01 4.71 -11.73
CA SER A 146 7.36 3.37 -12.24
C SER A 146 8.87 3.13 -12.25
N LYS A 147 9.67 4.14 -12.62
CA LYS A 147 11.13 4.04 -12.60
C LYS A 147 11.67 3.96 -11.17
N ILE A 148 11.16 4.78 -10.24
CA ILE A 148 11.57 4.77 -8.83
C ILE A 148 11.27 3.40 -8.21
N GLU A 149 10.05 2.89 -8.40
CA GLU A 149 9.63 1.58 -7.88
C GLU A 149 10.51 0.44 -8.41
N ARG A 150 10.79 0.43 -9.71
CA ARG A 150 11.66 -0.59 -10.33
C ARG A 150 13.12 -0.46 -9.91
N THR A 151 13.59 0.76 -9.66
CA THR A 151 14.94 0.98 -9.14
C THR A 151 15.06 0.48 -7.71
N GLY A 152 14.05 0.72 -6.88
CA GLY A 152 14.03 0.34 -5.48
C GLY A 152 14.98 1.14 -4.60
N ALA A 153 14.86 0.97 -3.31
CA ALA A 153 15.71 1.59 -2.29
C ALA A 153 16.71 0.57 -1.73
N LEU A 154 17.95 0.97 -1.61
CA LEU A 154 18.97 0.17 -0.93
C LEU A 154 18.78 0.30 0.58
N ILE A 155 18.88 -0.80 1.29
CA ILE A 155 18.89 -0.84 2.76
C ILE A 155 20.19 -1.48 3.23
N ASP A 156 20.66 -1.06 4.39
CA ASP A 156 21.75 -1.73 5.11
C ASP A 156 21.14 -2.75 6.07
N ASP A 157 21.05 -3.99 5.61
CA ASP A 157 20.46 -5.10 6.37
C ASP A 157 21.29 -5.45 7.62
N THR A 158 22.63 -5.31 7.54
CA THR A 158 23.52 -5.56 8.67
C THR A 158 23.23 -4.55 9.80
N LEU A 159 23.12 -3.27 9.47
CA LEU A 159 22.76 -2.24 10.44
C LEU A 159 21.36 -2.46 11.02
N LEU A 160 20.39 -2.85 10.19
CA LEU A 160 19.04 -3.15 10.66
C LEU A 160 19.01 -4.35 11.62
N PHE A 161 19.78 -5.40 11.37
CA PHE A 161 19.92 -6.53 12.29
C PHE A 161 20.56 -6.14 13.61
N GLN A 162 21.62 -5.32 13.57
CA GLN A 162 22.22 -4.78 14.80
C GLN A 162 21.20 -3.97 15.60
N GLN A 163 20.53 -3.03 14.97
CA GLN A 163 19.48 -2.22 15.61
C GLN A 163 18.35 -3.09 16.17
N SER A 164 17.93 -4.13 15.45
CA SER A 164 16.91 -5.07 15.92
C SER A 164 17.36 -5.77 17.22
N SER A 165 18.63 -6.14 17.33
CA SER A 165 19.20 -6.75 18.54
C SER A 165 19.21 -5.77 19.71
N GLU A 166 19.67 -4.55 19.48
CA GLU A 166 19.68 -3.48 20.50
C GLU A 166 18.25 -3.14 20.99
N LEU A 167 17.29 -3.03 20.05
CA LEU A 167 15.88 -2.84 20.40
C LEU A 167 15.32 -4.00 21.20
N THR A 168 15.68 -5.24 20.89
CA THR A 168 15.25 -6.42 21.63
C THR A 168 15.73 -6.36 23.08
N GLN A 169 17.00 -6.01 23.29
CA GLN A 169 17.56 -5.87 24.63
C GLN A 169 16.79 -4.82 25.43
N ARG A 170 16.58 -3.63 24.84
CA ARG A 170 15.86 -2.54 25.53
C ARG A 170 14.40 -2.87 25.80
N ILE A 171 13.71 -3.55 24.89
CA ILE A 171 12.33 -4.02 25.08
C ILE A 171 12.26 -5.00 26.27
N ASN A 172 13.20 -5.94 26.37
CA ASN A 172 13.25 -6.88 27.50
C ASN A 172 13.51 -6.18 28.85
N GLU A 173 14.37 -5.16 28.89
CA GLU A 173 14.58 -4.33 30.06
C GLU A 173 13.28 -3.62 30.51
N LEU A 174 12.57 -3.00 29.54
CA LEU A 174 11.30 -2.34 29.79
C LEU A 174 10.19 -3.30 30.24
N GLU A 175 10.19 -4.54 29.74
CA GLU A 175 9.27 -5.58 30.24
C GLU A 175 9.56 -5.91 31.72
N ALA A 176 10.83 -6.08 32.09
CA ALA A 176 11.22 -6.33 33.46
C ALA A 176 10.82 -5.16 34.36
N ASP A 177 11.12 -3.91 33.97
CA ASP A 177 10.74 -2.70 34.68
C ASP A 177 9.20 -2.61 34.87
N ALA A 178 8.45 -2.92 33.83
CA ALA A 178 6.99 -2.90 33.89
C ALA A 178 6.43 -3.96 34.83
N TRP A 179 7.01 -5.16 34.86
CA TRP A 179 6.61 -6.23 35.79
C TRP A 179 6.95 -5.91 37.23
N GLU A 180 8.09 -5.27 37.47
CA GLU A 180 8.49 -4.80 38.82
C GLU A 180 7.49 -3.74 39.32
N LEU A 181 7.19 -2.70 38.48
CA LEU A 181 6.23 -1.65 38.79
C LEU A 181 4.80 -2.19 39.01
N ALA A 182 4.42 -3.21 38.26
CA ALA A 182 3.12 -3.85 38.39
C ALA A 182 3.06 -4.88 39.54
N GLY A 183 4.21 -5.36 40.07
CA GLY A 183 4.30 -6.44 41.05
C GLY A 183 3.81 -7.80 40.50
N GLN A 184 3.79 -7.96 39.19
CA GLN A 184 3.48 -9.23 38.49
C GLN A 184 3.82 -9.16 37.00
N GLN A 185 4.01 -10.31 36.38
CA GLN A 185 4.16 -10.42 34.94
C GLN A 185 2.80 -10.27 34.24
N PHE A 186 2.83 -9.58 33.08
CA PHE A 186 1.69 -9.43 32.20
C PHE A 186 2.18 -9.14 30.77
N ASN A 187 1.31 -9.27 29.77
CA ASN A 187 1.64 -8.99 28.38
C ASN A 187 1.46 -7.49 28.07
N LEU A 188 2.58 -6.77 27.84
CA LEU A 188 2.61 -5.35 27.50
C LEU A 188 2.02 -5.04 26.12
N ALA A 189 1.81 -6.03 25.27
CA ALA A 189 1.10 -5.87 24.00
C ALA A 189 -0.42 -6.04 24.12
N SER A 190 -0.96 -6.46 25.29
CA SER A 190 -2.38 -6.68 25.51
C SER A 190 -3.08 -5.49 26.16
N PRO A 191 -3.91 -4.72 25.43
CA PRO A 191 -4.67 -3.60 26.01
C PRO A 191 -5.55 -4.02 27.20
N LYS A 192 -6.06 -5.25 27.19
CA LYS A 192 -6.88 -5.79 28.27
C LYS A 192 -6.06 -5.95 29.55
N GLN A 193 -4.91 -6.63 29.47
CA GLN A 193 -4.05 -6.84 30.63
C GLN A 193 -3.49 -5.53 31.18
N ILE A 194 -3.07 -4.62 30.27
CA ILE A 194 -2.65 -3.27 30.67
C ILE A 194 -3.76 -2.55 31.44
N GLY A 195 -4.99 -2.61 30.96
CA GLY A 195 -6.14 -2.01 31.64
C GLY A 195 -6.41 -2.62 33.01
N GLU A 196 -6.31 -3.94 33.16
CA GLU A 196 -6.41 -4.63 34.45
C GLU A 196 -5.32 -4.16 35.44
N ILE A 197 -4.06 -4.09 34.98
CA ILE A 197 -2.95 -3.63 35.82
C ILE A 197 -3.13 -2.17 36.24
N LEU A 198 -3.32 -1.26 35.25
CA LEU A 198 -3.37 0.17 35.55
C LEU A 198 -4.58 0.55 36.40
N PHE A 199 -5.78 0.10 36.01
CA PHE A 199 -7.03 0.64 36.54
C PHE A 199 -7.65 -0.22 37.64
N THR A 200 -7.34 -1.53 37.71
CA THR A 200 -7.89 -2.42 38.72
C THR A 200 -6.88 -2.71 39.82
N LYS A 201 -5.63 -3.03 39.44
CA LYS A 201 -4.61 -3.39 40.46
C LYS A 201 -3.92 -2.18 41.08
N LEU A 202 -3.50 -1.21 40.23
CA LEU A 202 -2.78 -0.01 40.71
C LEU A 202 -3.73 1.15 40.99
N GLU A 203 -5.04 0.98 40.73
CA GLU A 203 -6.10 1.96 40.99
C GLU A 203 -5.84 3.36 40.38
N ILE A 204 -5.10 3.39 39.28
CA ILE A 204 -4.82 4.62 38.53
C ILE A 204 -6.14 5.18 37.95
N PRO A 205 -6.37 6.50 37.99
CA PRO A 205 -7.63 7.09 37.52
C PRO A 205 -7.93 6.78 36.05
N ILE A 206 -9.20 6.45 35.74
CA ILE A 206 -9.66 6.23 34.39
C ILE A 206 -9.98 7.58 33.74
N LEU A 207 -9.13 8.06 32.85
CA LEU A 207 -9.32 9.34 32.15
C LEU A 207 -10.34 9.26 31.00
N LYS A 208 -10.30 8.15 30.23
CA LYS A 208 -11.19 7.91 29.09
C LYS A 208 -11.63 6.46 29.00
N LYS A 209 -12.80 6.23 28.42
CA LYS A 209 -13.32 4.90 28.09
C LYS A 209 -13.40 4.70 26.57
N THR A 210 -13.29 3.44 26.15
CA THR A 210 -13.52 3.05 24.75
C THR A 210 -15.01 3.11 24.42
N ALA A 211 -15.37 3.05 23.14
CA ALA A 211 -16.78 2.99 22.71
C ALA A 211 -17.57 1.80 23.32
N LYS A 212 -16.85 0.73 23.73
CA LYS A 212 -17.43 -0.44 24.42
C LYS A 212 -17.46 -0.30 25.93
N GLY A 213 -17.14 0.86 26.50
CA GLY A 213 -17.18 1.14 27.92
C GLY A 213 -15.96 0.71 28.74
N ALA A 214 -14.99 -0.02 28.16
CA ALA A 214 -13.77 -0.40 28.85
C ALA A 214 -12.81 0.79 29.03
N PRO A 215 -11.96 0.83 30.09
CA PRO A 215 -10.93 1.84 30.23
C PRO A 215 -10.01 1.89 29.00
N SER A 216 -9.70 3.09 28.51
CA SER A 216 -8.85 3.29 27.35
C SER A 216 -7.38 3.24 27.75
N THR A 217 -6.58 2.46 27.02
CA THR A 217 -5.12 2.43 27.12
C THR A 217 -4.47 2.98 25.84
N LYS A 218 -5.16 3.87 25.10
CA LYS A 218 -4.61 4.52 23.90
C LYS A 218 -3.42 5.41 24.27
N GLU A 219 -2.60 5.70 23.29
CA GLU A 219 -1.37 6.48 23.46
C GLU A 219 -1.62 7.83 24.16
N GLU A 220 -2.63 8.58 23.73
CA GLU A 220 -3.02 9.87 24.31
C GLU A 220 -3.34 9.78 25.82
N VAL A 221 -3.99 8.68 26.25
CA VAL A 221 -4.33 8.43 27.67
C VAL A 221 -3.07 8.06 28.46
N LEU A 222 -2.24 7.21 27.91
CA LEU A 222 -0.98 6.83 28.57
C LEU A 222 -0.01 8.01 28.65
N GLN A 223 0.03 8.92 27.68
CA GLN A 223 0.83 10.13 27.72
C GLN A 223 0.41 11.06 28.87
N GLU A 224 -0.89 11.23 29.08
CA GLU A 224 -1.41 12.01 30.19
C GLU A 224 -1.09 11.36 31.54
N LEU A 225 -1.32 10.04 31.67
CA LEU A 225 -0.99 9.30 32.89
C LEU A 225 0.52 9.22 33.18
N ALA A 226 1.36 9.28 32.16
CA ALA A 226 2.81 9.23 32.31
C ALA A 226 3.41 10.47 33.01
N LEU A 227 2.64 11.55 33.15
CA LEU A 227 3.05 12.72 33.92
C LEU A 227 3.15 12.42 35.41
N ASP A 228 2.27 11.56 35.91
CA ASP A 228 2.15 11.28 37.36
C ASP A 228 2.54 9.85 37.75
N TYR A 229 2.55 8.92 36.79
CA TYR A 229 2.76 7.50 37.05
C TYR A 229 3.90 6.91 36.21
N PRO A 230 4.82 6.12 36.78
CA PRO A 230 5.96 5.56 36.08
C PRO A 230 5.59 4.46 35.07
N LEU A 231 4.64 3.57 35.39
CA LEU A 231 4.28 2.45 34.52
C LEU A 231 3.74 2.89 33.14
N PRO A 232 2.82 3.88 33.02
CA PRO A 232 2.43 4.41 31.72
C PRO A 232 3.59 4.91 30.87
N LYS A 233 4.62 5.51 31.47
CA LYS A 233 5.83 5.97 30.77
C LYS A 233 6.61 4.79 30.17
N VAL A 234 6.83 3.73 30.95
CA VAL A 234 7.48 2.49 30.48
C VAL A 234 6.68 1.84 29.36
N LEU A 235 5.34 1.78 29.49
CA LEU A 235 4.46 1.22 28.46
C LEU A 235 4.52 1.99 27.13
N LEU A 236 4.62 3.32 27.17
CA LEU A 236 4.76 4.15 25.98
C LEU A 236 6.09 3.89 25.26
N GLU A 237 7.19 3.85 26.03
CA GLU A 237 8.51 3.57 25.47
C GLU A 237 8.54 2.17 24.85
N HIS A 238 8.08 1.14 25.59
CA HIS A 238 7.97 -0.23 25.08
C HIS A 238 7.17 -0.30 23.77
N ARG A 239 5.96 0.29 23.71
CA ARG A 239 5.14 0.30 22.49
C ARG A 239 5.84 0.97 21.31
N GLY A 240 6.50 2.08 21.59
CA GLY A 240 7.26 2.78 20.55
C GLY A 240 8.39 1.95 19.97
N LEU A 241 9.18 1.29 20.83
CA LEU A 241 10.29 0.44 20.40
C LEU A 241 9.81 -0.85 19.73
N ALA A 242 8.78 -1.50 20.29
CA ALA A 242 8.19 -2.70 19.69
C ALA A 242 7.61 -2.43 18.28
N LYS A 243 6.95 -1.28 18.09
CA LYS A 243 6.47 -0.85 16.78
C LYS A 243 7.61 -0.58 15.81
N LEU A 244 8.65 0.11 16.25
CA LEU A 244 9.84 0.39 15.44
C LEU A 244 10.49 -0.92 14.97
N LYS A 245 10.70 -1.84 15.91
CA LYS A 245 11.29 -3.15 15.63
C LYS A 245 10.47 -3.95 14.65
N SER A 246 9.20 -4.18 14.94
CA SER A 246 8.33 -5.03 14.12
C SER A 246 8.03 -4.42 12.73
N THR A 247 7.98 -3.10 12.61
CA THR A 247 7.62 -2.43 11.34
C THR A 247 8.81 -2.22 10.43
N TYR A 248 9.99 -1.97 10.98
CA TYR A 248 11.16 -1.58 10.20
C TYR A 248 12.32 -2.57 10.32
N THR A 249 12.93 -2.72 11.50
CA THR A 249 14.20 -3.46 11.60
C THR A 249 14.04 -4.95 11.34
N ASP A 250 12.90 -5.56 11.70
CA ASP A 250 12.63 -6.96 11.41
C ASP A 250 12.03 -7.17 10.01
N LYS A 251 11.13 -6.26 9.59
CA LYS A 251 10.34 -6.47 8.39
C LYS A 251 11.06 -6.08 7.12
N LEU A 252 11.76 -4.93 7.08
CA LEU A 252 12.39 -4.43 5.85
C LEU A 252 13.42 -5.41 5.25
N PRO A 253 14.31 -6.07 6.04
CA PRO A 253 15.23 -7.06 5.47
C PRO A 253 14.51 -8.23 4.80
N THR A 254 13.34 -8.65 5.30
CA THR A 254 12.56 -9.75 4.72
C THR A 254 11.90 -9.39 3.39
N MET A 255 11.77 -8.10 3.08
CA MET A 255 11.17 -7.59 1.84
C MET A 255 12.21 -7.30 0.74
N MET A 256 13.48 -7.52 1.04
CA MET A 256 14.54 -7.32 0.06
C MET A 256 14.43 -8.32 -1.09
N ASN A 257 14.39 -7.81 -2.31
CA ASN A 257 14.36 -8.63 -3.51
C ASN A 257 15.73 -9.27 -3.73
N ALA A 258 15.81 -10.60 -3.75
CA ALA A 258 17.04 -11.34 -3.87
C ALA A 258 17.83 -11.07 -5.17
N LYS A 259 17.18 -10.61 -6.25
CA LYS A 259 17.84 -10.30 -7.53
C LYS A 259 18.45 -8.90 -7.55
N THR A 260 17.81 -7.94 -6.91
CA THR A 260 18.23 -6.53 -6.95
C THR A 260 18.99 -6.10 -5.70
N GLY A 261 18.87 -6.83 -4.59
CA GLY A 261 19.37 -6.43 -3.27
C GLY A 261 18.69 -5.18 -2.72
N ARG A 262 17.48 -4.87 -3.21
CA ARG A 262 16.73 -3.65 -2.87
C ARG A 262 15.32 -3.96 -2.45
N ILE A 263 14.71 -3.05 -1.73
CA ILE A 263 13.27 -3.06 -1.46
C ILE A 263 12.53 -2.22 -2.50
N HIS A 264 11.38 -2.71 -2.94
CA HIS A 264 10.57 -2.11 -3.99
C HIS A 264 9.18 -1.81 -3.44
N THR A 265 8.96 -0.55 -3.05
CA THR A 265 7.62 -0.08 -2.62
C THR A 265 6.73 0.19 -3.82
N SER A 266 5.42 0.25 -3.60
CA SER A 266 4.45 0.77 -4.57
C SER A 266 3.98 2.15 -4.12
N TYR A 267 4.06 3.17 -4.99
CA TYR A 267 3.51 4.50 -4.76
C TYR A 267 2.12 4.62 -5.39
N HIS A 268 1.16 5.14 -4.65
CA HIS A 268 -0.22 5.30 -5.10
C HIS A 268 -0.53 6.78 -5.31
N GLN A 269 -0.83 7.16 -6.57
CA GLN A 269 -1.23 8.52 -6.92
C GLN A 269 -2.67 8.79 -6.51
N ALA A 270 -3.57 7.86 -6.75
CA ALA A 270 -4.99 7.95 -6.41
C ALA A 270 -5.35 7.41 -5.01
N GLY A 271 -4.38 7.39 -4.09
CA GLY A 271 -4.55 6.77 -2.77
C GLY A 271 -5.05 7.71 -1.66
N THR A 272 -5.05 9.01 -1.89
CA THR A 272 -5.46 10.02 -0.88
C THR A 272 -6.30 11.12 -1.50
N ALA A 273 -7.25 11.69 -0.74
CA ALA A 273 -8.08 12.79 -1.21
C ALA A 273 -7.34 14.13 -1.39
N THR A 274 -6.08 14.22 -0.96
CA THR A 274 -5.36 15.50 -0.82
C THR A 274 -4.27 15.72 -1.86
N GLY A 275 -4.13 14.87 -2.86
CA GLY A 275 -3.05 14.94 -3.86
C GLY A 275 -1.70 14.42 -3.36
N ARG A 276 -1.61 13.92 -2.11
CA ARG A 276 -0.39 13.30 -1.60
C ARG A 276 -0.24 11.89 -2.13
N LEU A 277 0.98 11.47 -2.40
CA LEU A 277 1.29 10.06 -2.63
C LEU A 277 1.14 9.28 -1.32
N SER A 278 0.70 8.05 -1.42
CA SER A 278 0.86 7.04 -0.38
C SER A 278 1.78 5.92 -0.87
N SER A 279 2.34 5.14 0.04
CA SER A 279 3.17 3.98 -0.33
C SER A 279 2.81 2.74 0.47
N SER A 280 2.95 1.58 -0.15
CA SER A 280 2.71 0.27 0.48
C SER A 280 3.73 -0.77 0.05
N ASP A 281 3.90 -1.79 0.85
CA ASP A 281 4.69 -2.99 0.61
C ASP A 281 6.17 -2.76 0.24
N PRO A 282 6.95 -2.03 1.10
CA PRO A 282 6.61 -1.45 2.41
C PRO A 282 6.18 0.02 2.31
N ASN A 283 5.51 0.53 3.36
CA ASN A 283 5.26 1.97 3.48
C ASN A 283 6.56 2.70 3.86
N LEU A 284 7.18 3.40 2.89
CA LEU A 284 8.42 4.17 3.08
C LEU A 284 8.18 5.65 3.43
N GLN A 285 6.92 6.11 3.44
CA GLN A 285 6.59 7.50 3.78
C GLN A 285 6.44 7.74 5.29
N ASN A 286 6.27 6.69 6.08
CA ASN A 286 6.09 6.77 7.54
C ASN A 286 7.32 6.32 8.33
N ILE A 287 8.52 6.43 7.75
CA ILE A 287 9.76 6.10 8.47
C ILE A 287 9.95 7.12 9.60
N THR A 288 9.91 6.62 10.83
CA THR A 288 10.04 7.46 12.02
C THR A 288 11.51 7.83 12.24
N ILE A 289 11.81 9.13 12.21
CA ILE A 289 13.11 9.64 12.68
C ILE A 289 12.99 9.87 14.18
N ARG A 290 13.78 9.15 14.98
CA ARG A 290 13.93 9.43 16.40
C ARG A 290 15.25 10.14 16.59
N ASN A 291 15.22 11.28 17.26
CA ASN A 291 16.43 11.91 17.78
C ASN A 291 17.02 11.00 18.86
N SER A 292 18.30 10.78 18.77
CA SER A 292 19.13 10.07 19.76
C SER A 292 19.06 10.75 21.12
#